data_ed9c0cbe32fc290668b43d2e7cf294a1
#
_entry.id   ed9c0cbe32fc290668b43d2e7cf294a1
#
_cell.length_a   1.000
_cell.length_b   1.000
_cell.length_c   1.000
_cell.angle_alpha   90.00
_cell.angle_beta   90.00
_cell.angle_gamma   90.00
#
_symmetry.space_group_name_H-M   'P 1'
#
loop_
_entity.id
_entity.type
_entity.pdbx_description
1 polymer ?
#
loop_
_entity_poly.entity_id
_entity_poly.type
_entity_poly.pdbx_seq_one_letter_code
_entity_poly.pdbx_strand_id
1 'polypeptide(L)'
;MAQLRLQPRLSETAFAASLPVQKDRYDFVLKDIALHHIDRKELWRKSIRCDSLVIGESAFKIYRDMTRPPDTTSKVGKFPQQQLMRLPFPLSIRKVIFNHSFIEYKERNAKSRNSGRVQFHDARATIRNVTNIRKDIHEDNRCVLDFHARFLNKAPVDARLVMLLKDPKGRFTIDGGIGSLDVASLNPLTEPMALTRLEKGKIDHLQFSIRGTDSTGDGRVILTYRDLKVSLLKKDKDSIRYDKKGLVSLVANLVVKNSSRPDNPRAEEVHFQRLVNKSFFNLIWKTLFTGVKESVGMK
;
A
#
# COMPACT_ATOMS: atom_id res chain seq x y z
N MET A 1 -28.36 1.27 10.51
CA MET A 1 -27.03 0.81 10.11
C MET A 1 -26.81 1.18 8.65
N ALA A 2 -25.93 2.12 8.36
CA ALA A 2 -25.64 2.52 6.99
C ALA A 2 -24.52 1.66 6.41
N GLN A 3 -24.73 1.11 5.24
CA GLN A 3 -23.73 0.32 4.51
C GLN A 3 -23.56 0.89 3.10
N LEU A 4 -22.31 1.05 2.69
CA LEU A 4 -21.94 1.36 1.32
C LEU A 4 -21.16 0.18 0.74
N ARG A 5 -21.56 -0.30 -0.44
CA ARG A 5 -20.89 -1.39 -1.14
C ARG A 5 -20.59 -1.00 -2.59
N LEU A 6 -19.33 -1.09 -2.96
CA LEU A 6 -18.86 -1.05 -4.34
C LEU A 6 -18.44 -2.47 -4.73
N GLN A 7 -19.32 -3.18 -5.43
CA GLN A 7 -19.06 -4.55 -5.86
C GLN A 7 -18.92 -4.61 -7.39
N PRO A 8 -17.78 -5.09 -7.90
CA PRO A 8 -17.63 -5.29 -9.35
C PRO A 8 -18.54 -6.38 -9.87
N ARG A 9 -19.17 -6.15 -11.03
CA ARG A 9 -20.05 -7.14 -11.67
C ARG A 9 -19.31 -8.36 -12.24
N LEU A 10 -18.03 -8.16 -12.61
CA LEU A 10 -17.20 -9.20 -13.23
C LEU A 10 -16.23 -9.81 -12.20
N SER A 11 -15.89 -11.08 -12.37
CA SER A 11 -14.79 -11.72 -11.64
C SER A 11 -13.46 -11.04 -11.95
N GLU A 12 -12.41 -11.29 -11.16
CA GLU A 12 -11.07 -10.72 -11.38
C GLU A 12 -10.55 -10.95 -12.80
N THR A 13 -10.67 -12.18 -13.28
CA THR A 13 -10.18 -12.57 -14.61
C THR A 13 -11.03 -11.96 -15.73
N ALA A 14 -12.37 -11.99 -15.60
CA ALA A 14 -13.27 -11.41 -16.58
C ALA A 14 -13.14 -9.87 -16.65
N PHE A 15 -12.96 -9.21 -15.49
CA PHE A 15 -12.69 -7.77 -15.44
C PHE A 15 -11.40 -7.40 -16.17
N ALA A 16 -10.31 -8.13 -15.90
CA ALA A 16 -9.05 -7.88 -16.60
C ALA A 16 -9.16 -8.13 -18.10
N ALA A 17 -9.88 -9.18 -18.53
CA ALA A 17 -10.07 -9.52 -19.93
C ALA A 17 -10.91 -8.48 -20.68
N SER A 18 -11.86 -7.80 -20.02
CA SER A 18 -12.71 -6.78 -20.63
C SER A 18 -12.01 -5.45 -20.88
N LEU A 19 -10.76 -5.28 -20.45
CA LEU A 19 -10.06 -4.01 -20.54
C LEU A 19 -8.85 -4.08 -21.49
N PRO A 20 -8.58 -3.01 -22.25
CA PRO A 20 -7.43 -2.96 -23.17
C PRO A 20 -6.10 -2.83 -22.40
N VAL A 21 -6.10 -2.23 -21.21
CA VAL A 21 -4.92 -1.93 -20.40
C VAL A 21 -5.13 -2.30 -18.93
N GLN A 22 -4.05 -2.32 -18.16
CA GLN A 22 -4.07 -2.56 -16.73
C GLN A 22 -4.92 -1.54 -15.99
N LYS A 23 -5.95 -1.98 -15.26
CA LYS A 23 -6.73 -1.15 -14.33
C LYS A 23 -6.90 -1.88 -13.01
N ASP A 24 -7.13 -1.10 -11.96
CA ASP A 24 -7.48 -1.65 -10.66
C ASP A 24 -8.97 -2.01 -10.61
N ARG A 25 -9.27 -3.21 -10.12
CA ARG A 25 -10.60 -3.65 -9.78
C ARG A 25 -10.80 -3.44 -8.29
N TYR A 26 -11.76 -2.62 -7.95
CA TYR A 26 -12.07 -2.26 -6.56
C TYR A 26 -13.31 -3.01 -6.08
N ASP A 27 -13.21 -3.62 -4.90
CA ASP A 27 -14.32 -4.26 -4.19
C ASP A 27 -14.29 -3.76 -2.74
N PHE A 28 -15.23 -2.89 -2.40
CA PHE A 28 -15.26 -2.21 -1.10
C PHE A 28 -16.59 -2.45 -0.39
N VAL A 29 -16.51 -2.69 0.90
CA VAL A 29 -17.64 -2.72 1.81
C VAL A 29 -17.33 -1.83 3.00
N LEU A 30 -18.20 -0.86 3.26
CA LEU A 30 -18.14 -0.01 4.45
C LEU A 30 -19.43 -0.23 5.23
N LYS A 31 -19.33 -0.54 6.52
CA LYS A 31 -20.46 -0.73 7.42
C LYS A 31 -20.40 0.28 8.56
N ASP A 32 -21.53 0.50 9.18
CA ASP A 32 -21.68 1.35 10.37
C ASP A 32 -21.11 2.75 10.14
N ILE A 33 -21.53 3.37 9.04
CA ILE A 33 -21.10 4.71 8.66
C ILE A 33 -21.89 5.72 9.47
N ALA A 34 -21.21 6.56 10.26
CA ALA A 34 -21.81 7.61 11.06
C ALA A 34 -21.08 8.94 10.88
N LEU A 35 -21.84 10.00 10.68
CA LEU A 35 -21.36 11.38 10.69
C LEU A 35 -21.80 12.06 11.98
N HIS A 36 -20.87 12.69 12.70
CA HIS A 36 -21.14 13.35 13.97
C HIS A 36 -20.94 14.86 13.84
N HIS A 37 -21.84 15.62 14.47
CA HIS A 37 -21.84 17.07 14.53
C HIS A 37 -21.75 17.72 13.14
N ILE A 38 -22.72 17.36 12.28
CA ILE A 38 -22.85 17.96 10.96
C ILE A 38 -23.32 19.41 11.10
N ASP A 39 -22.59 20.35 10.50
CA ASP A 39 -23.03 21.73 10.40
C ASP A 39 -24.18 21.85 9.38
N ARG A 40 -25.40 22.02 9.89
CA ARG A 40 -26.60 22.10 9.07
C ARG A 40 -26.60 23.35 8.17
N LYS A 41 -26.01 24.47 8.64
CA LYS A 41 -25.97 25.73 7.85
C LYS A 41 -25.03 25.55 6.66
N GLU A 42 -23.88 24.92 6.87
CA GLU A 42 -22.94 24.62 5.78
C GLU A 42 -23.53 23.60 4.79
N LEU A 43 -24.30 22.62 5.26
CA LEU A 43 -24.96 21.65 4.38
C LEU A 43 -25.97 22.35 3.42
N TRP A 44 -26.76 23.33 3.89
CA TRP A 44 -27.62 24.14 3.04
C TRP A 44 -26.84 24.94 1.97
N ARG A 45 -25.61 25.29 2.27
CA ARG A 45 -24.67 25.97 1.35
C ARG A 45 -23.94 24.98 0.41
N LYS A 46 -24.36 23.71 0.37
CA LYS A 46 -23.71 22.63 -0.41
C LYS A 46 -22.26 22.38 0.03
N SER A 47 -21.93 22.66 1.28
CA SER A 47 -20.64 22.41 1.91
C SER A 47 -20.83 21.34 2.97
N ILE A 48 -19.94 20.36 3.05
CA ILE A 48 -19.97 19.32 4.07
C ILE A 48 -18.94 19.69 5.14
N ARG A 49 -19.44 20.01 6.34
CA ARG A 49 -18.60 20.24 7.52
C ARG A 49 -19.10 19.38 8.66
N CYS A 50 -18.20 18.59 9.26
CA CYS A 50 -18.52 17.76 10.42
C CYS A 50 -17.29 17.49 11.28
N ASP A 51 -17.52 17.13 12.53
CA ASP A 51 -16.46 16.78 13.47
C ASP A 51 -15.82 15.44 13.12
N SER A 52 -16.64 14.41 12.88
CA SER A 52 -16.10 13.12 12.53
C SER A 52 -16.99 12.32 11.59
N LEU A 53 -16.31 11.53 10.77
CA LEU A 53 -16.85 10.40 10.02
C LEU A 53 -16.29 9.12 10.63
N VAL A 54 -17.14 8.28 11.18
CA VAL A 54 -16.75 6.98 11.74
C VAL A 54 -17.25 5.89 10.82
N ILE A 55 -16.37 4.95 10.50
CA ILE A 55 -16.65 3.76 9.71
C ILE A 55 -16.28 2.56 10.57
N GLY A 56 -17.23 1.67 10.84
CA GLY A 56 -17.07 0.48 11.66
C GLY A 56 -16.25 -0.59 10.96
N GLU A 57 -16.85 -1.74 10.71
CA GLU A 57 -16.19 -2.76 9.89
C GLU A 57 -16.09 -2.34 8.43
N SER A 58 -14.94 -2.57 7.81
CA SER A 58 -14.80 -2.34 6.39
C SER A 58 -13.87 -3.35 5.72
N ALA A 59 -14.04 -3.55 4.42
CA ALA A 59 -13.18 -4.37 3.60
C ALA A 59 -12.83 -3.63 2.31
N PHE A 60 -11.54 -3.52 2.04
CA PHE A 60 -11.00 -2.91 0.83
C PHE A 60 -10.17 -3.94 0.09
N LYS A 61 -10.67 -4.41 -1.04
CA LYS A 61 -9.96 -5.38 -1.90
C LYS A 61 -9.67 -4.74 -3.23
N ILE A 62 -8.40 -4.73 -3.60
CA ILE A 62 -7.91 -4.18 -4.86
C ILE A 62 -7.22 -5.30 -5.62
N TYR A 63 -7.64 -5.52 -6.86
CA TYR A 63 -7.00 -6.48 -7.75
C TYR A 63 -6.47 -5.79 -9.00
N ARG A 64 -5.27 -6.19 -9.43
CA ARG A 64 -4.66 -5.77 -10.70
C ARG A 64 -4.10 -6.95 -11.47
N ASP A 65 -4.31 -6.98 -12.77
CA ASP A 65 -3.69 -7.96 -13.66
C ASP A 65 -2.58 -7.28 -14.49
N MET A 66 -1.33 -7.66 -14.20
CA MET A 66 -0.15 -7.14 -14.89
C MET A 66 0.14 -7.88 -16.21
N THR A 67 -0.63 -8.90 -16.58
CA THR A 67 -0.50 -9.57 -17.88
C THR A 67 -1.08 -8.75 -19.03
N ARG A 68 -1.87 -7.71 -18.72
CA ARG A 68 -2.41 -6.77 -19.71
C ARG A 68 -1.38 -5.68 -20.04
N PRO A 69 -1.49 -5.02 -21.21
CA PRO A 69 -0.64 -3.88 -21.54
C PRO A 69 -0.67 -2.79 -20.46
N PRO A 70 0.44 -2.12 -20.15
CA PRO A 70 0.48 -1.06 -19.16
C PRO A 70 -0.46 0.11 -19.52
N ASP A 71 -1.14 0.67 -18.51
CA ASP A 71 -1.76 1.98 -18.64
C ASP A 71 -0.68 3.06 -18.58
N THR A 72 -0.49 3.80 -19.65
CA THR A 72 0.52 4.86 -19.78
C THR A 72 0.03 6.23 -19.29
N THR A 73 -1.25 6.35 -18.92
CA THR A 73 -1.83 7.61 -18.44
C THR A 73 -1.11 8.13 -17.21
N SER A 74 -0.64 9.38 -17.26
CA SER A 74 0.03 10.03 -16.14
C SER A 74 -0.89 10.15 -14.92
N LYS A 75 -0.33 9.83 -13.76
CA LYS A 75 -0.94 9.99 -12.43
C LYS A 75 -0.27 11.10 -11.60
N VAL A 76 0.52 11.97 -12.25
CA VAL A 76 1.04 13.19 -11.63
C VAL A 76 -0.15 14.09 -11.27
N GLY A 77 -0.08 14.73 -10.11
CA GLY A 77 -1.19 15.55 -9.59
C GLY A 77 -2.43 14.75 -9.15
N LYS A 78 -2.30 13.42 -8.97
CA LYS A 78 -3.41 12.53 -8.56
C LYS A 78 -3.15 11.81 -7.22
N PHE A 79 -2.30 12.38 -6.37
CA PHE A 79 -2.15 11.88 -5.00
C PHE A 79 -3.43 12.15 -4.17
N PRO A 80 -3.67 11.41 -3.08
CA PRO A 80 -4.91 11.54 -2.29
C PRO A 80 -5.23 12.98 -1.92
N GLN A 81 -4.26 13.74 -1.39
CA GLN A 81 -4.44 15.14 -1.02
C GLN A 81 -4.69 16.05 -2.23
N GLN A 82 -4.11 15.75 -3.38
CA GLN A 82 -4.33 16.51 -4.61
C GLN A 82 -5.73 16.23 -5.19
N GLN A 83 -6.23 15.00 -5.06
CA GLN A 83 -7.61 14.66 -5.45
C GLN A 83 -8.63 15.31 -4.51
N LEU A 84 -8.34 15.37 -3.21
CA LEU A 84 -9.15 16.10 -2.24
C LEU A 84 -9.34 17.57 -2.64
N MET A 85 -8.28 18.23 -3.12
CA MET A 85 -8.36 19.62 -3.60
C MET A 85 -9.22 19.79 -4.86
N ARG A 86 -9.52 18.74 -5.59
CA ARG A 86 -10.30 18.74 -6.84
C ARG A 86 -11.77 18.41 -6.64
N LEU A 87 -12.21 18.14 -5.41
CA LEU A 87 -13.62 17.91 -5.16
C LEU A 87 -14.45 19.12 -5.58
N PRO A 88 -15.61 18.92 -6.25
CA PRO A 88 -16.42 20.01 -6.78
C PRO A 88 -17.26 20.72 -5.71
N PHE A 89 -17.11 20.34 -4.45
CA PHE A 89 -17.81 20.93 -3.30
C PHE A 89 -16.86 21.12 -2.11
N PRO A 90 -17.11 22.11 -1.25
CA PRO A 90 -16.33 22.31 -0.04
C PRO A 90 -16.55 21.15 0.93
N LEU A 91 -15.44 20.60 1.45
CA LEU A 91 -15.44 19.52 2.43
C LEU A 91 -14.50 19.85 3.58
N SER A 92 -14.97 19.66 4.82
CA SER A 92 -14.14 19.74 6.03
C SER A 92 -14.62 18.69 7.03
N ILE A 93 -13.81 17.67 7.23
CA ILE A 93 -14.01 16.62 8.24
C ILE A 93 -12.79 16.63 9.13
N ARG A 94 -12.99 17.00 10.43
CA ARG A 94 -11.86 17.09 11.36
C ARG A 94 -11.20 15.75 11.58
N LYS A 95 -12.00 14.67 11.63
CA LYS A 95 -11.49 13.31 11.87
C LYS A 95 -12.27 12.26 11.08
N VAL A 96 -11.60 11.44 10.30
CA VAL A 96 -12.15 10.21 9.73
C VAL A 96 -11.55 9.02 10.47
N ILE A 97 -12.39 8.12 10.96
CA ILE A 97 -11.99 6.97 11.78
C ILE A 97 -12.45 5.69 11.08
N PHE A 98 -11.52 4.80 10.84
CA PHE A 98 -11.77 3.43 10.41
C PHE A 98 -11.46 2.47 11.54
N ASN A 99 -12.42 1.60 11.86
CA ASN A 99 -12.28 0.56 12.86
C ASN A 99 -12.34 -0.82 12.16
N HIS A 100 -11.53 -1.79 12.64
CA HIS A 100 -11.58 -3.19 12.22
C HIS A 100 -11.68 -3.42 10.70
N SER A 101 -10.82 -2.75 9.95
CA SER A 101 -10.80 -2.86 8.50
C SER A 101 -9.93 -4.03 8.03
N PHE A 102 -10.36 -4.68 6.95
CA PHE A 102 -9.55 -5.60 6.18
C PHE A 102 -9.11 -4.94 4.88
N ILE A 103 -7.81 -4.95 4.60
CA ILE A 103 -7.25 -4.38 3.37
C ILE A 103 -6.47 -5.47 2.63
N GLU A 104 -6.79 -5.69 1.36
CA GLU A 104 -6.08 -6.61 0.47
C GLU A 104 -5.70 -5.91 -0.83
N TYR A 105 -4.43 -6.02 -1.20
CA TYR A 105 -3.96 -5.76 -2.56
C TYR A 105 -3.47 -7.06 -3.17
N LYS A 106 -4.08 -7.48 -4.27
CA LYS A 106 -3.77 -8.70 -5.02
C LYS A 106 -3.34 -8.32 -6.43
N GLU A 107 -2.19 -8.84 -6.86
CA GLU A 107 -1.65 -8.55 -8.18
C GLU A 107 -1.26 -9.84 -8.90
N ARG A 108 -1.75 -10.02 -10.13
CA ARG A 108 -1.33 -11.09 -11.00
C ARG A 108 -0.09 -10.67 -11.77
N ASN A 109 1.01 -11.35 -11.55
CA ASN A 109 2.31 -11.02 -12.16
C ASN A 109 2.35 -11.38 -13.66
N ALA A 110 2.96 -10.52 -14.46
CA ALA A 110 3.07 -10.71 -15.90
C ALA A 110 3.95 -11.92 -16.29
N LYS A 111 5.03 -12.17 -15.52
CA LYS A 111 6.02 -13.23 -15.80
C LYS A 111 5.56 -14.59 -15.25
N SER A 112 5.27 -14.66 -13.95
CA SER A 112 4.86 -15.92 -13.32
C SER A 112 3.43 -16.34 -13.67
N ARG A 113 2.56 -15.37 -14.05
CA ARG A 113 1.11 -15.51 -14.22
C ARG A 113 0.37 -15.92 -12.96
N ASN A 114 1.05 -16.00 -11.83
CA ASN A 114 0.48 -16.25 -10.51
C ASN A 114 0.17 -14.92 -9.80
N SER A 115 -0.69 -14.98 -8.79
CA SER A 115 -1.08 -13.80 -8.02
C SER A 115 -0.38 -13.77 -6.68
N GLY A 116 0.30 -12.66 -6.41
CA GLY A 116 0.76 -12.30 -5.07
C GLY A 116 -0.28 -11.43 -4.37
N ARG A 117 -0.26 -11.45 -3.04
CA ARG A 117 -1.17 -10.62 -2.23
C ARG A 117 -0.48 -10.07 -0.99
N VAL A 118 -0.88 -8.85 -0.65
CA VAL A 118 -0.55 -8.19 0.61
C VAL A 118 -1.83 -7.96 1.36
N GLN A 119 -1.87 -8.29 2.65
CA GLN A 119 -3.04 -8.17 3.48
C GLN A 119 -2.71 -7.46 4.79
N PHE A 120 -3.62 -6.59 5.20
CA PHE A 120 -3.63 -5.95 6.52
C PHE A 120 -4.94 -6.32 7.21
N HIS A 121 -4.82 -6.98 8.34
CA HIS A 121 -5.94 -7.42 9.17
C HIS A 121 -6.10 -6.50 10.37
N ASP A 122 -7.32 -6.38 10.90
CA ASP A 122 -7.68 -5.51 12.02
C ASP A 122 -7.11 -4.09 11.86
N ALA A 123 -7.16 -3.57 10.63
CA ALA A 123 -6.61 -2.26 10.33
C ALA A 123 -7.48 -1.17 10.96
N ARG A 124 -6.84 -0.27 11.68
CA ARG A 124 -7.41 0.93 12.28
C ARG A 124 -6.72 2.15 11.72
N ALA A 125 -7.47 3.14 11.36
CA ALA A 125 -6.92 4.36 10.83
C ALA A 125 -7.64 5.58 11.37
N THR A 126 -6.88 6.63 11.67
CA THR A 126 -7.42 7.95 11.98
C THR A 126 -6.81 8.95 11.02
N ILE A 127 -7.64 9.60 10.23
CA ILE A 127 -7.21 10.66 9.30
C ILE A 127 -7.72 11.98 9.88
N ARG A 128 -6.82 12.92 10.10
CA ARG A 128 -7.13 14.25 10.63
C ARG A 128 -6.99 15.31 9.55
N ASN A 129 -7.83 16.34 9.65
CA ASN A 129 -7.85 17.50 8.78
C ASN A 129 -8.07 17.14 7.29
N VAL A 130 -9.17 16.43 7.02
CA VAL A 130 -9.60 16.12 5.66
C VAL A 130 -10.41 17.29 5.12
N THR A 131 -9.74 18.27 4.52
CA THR A 131 -10.38 19.51 4.06
C THR A 131 -9.82 20.01 2.73
N ASN A 132 -10.68 20.63 1.90
CA ASN A 132 -10.31 21.44 0.74
C ASN A 132 -10.68 22.91 0.92
N ILE A 133 -11.10 23.32 2.13
CA ILE A 133 -11.51 24.68 2.45
C ILE A 133 -10.27 25.54 2.73
N ARG A 134 -10.11 26.63 2.00
CA ARG A 134 -8.91 27.51 2.07
C ARG A 134 -8.61 28.00 3.49
N LYS A 135 -9.64 28.37 4.27
CA LYS A 135 -9.47 28.85 5.65
C LYS A 135 -8.83 27.77 6.51
N ASP A 136 -9.37 26.56 6.51
CA ASP A 136 -8.88 25.46 7.30
C ASP A 136 -7.43 25.08 6.91
N ILE A 137 -7.11 25.10 5.60
CA ILE A 137 -5.75 24.85 5.09
C ILE A 137 -4.76 25.94 5.50
N HIS A 138 -5.22 27.17 5.63
CA HIS A 138 -4.37 28.27 6.11
C HIS A 138 -4.01 28.09 7.59
N GLU A 139 -4.93 27.57 8.39
CA GLU A 139 -4.71 27.27 9.81
C GLU A 139 -3.78 26.04 9.99
N ASP A 140 -4.02 24.94 9.26
CA ASP A 140 -3.14 23.77 9.18
C ASP A 140 -3.23 23.13 7.79
N ASN A 141 -2.13 23.11 7.09
CA ASN A 141 -2.06 22.52 5.74
C ASN A 141 -1.68 21.04 5.74
N ARG A 142 -1.69 20.36 6.88
CA ARG A 142 -1.34 18.94 7.01
C ARG A 142 -2.58 18.08 7.13
N CYS A 143 -2.75 17.13 6.23
CA CYS A 143 -3.66 16.01 6.41
C CYS A 143 -2.85 14.82 6.96
N VAL A 144 -3.19 14.34 8.15
CA VAL A 144 -2.41 13.34 8.88
C VAL A 144 -3.20 12.05 9.02
N LEU A 145 -2.63 10.95 8.54
CA LEU A 145 -3.14 9.59 8.73
C LEU A 145 -2.24 8.85 9.72
N ASP A 146 -2.82 8.34 10.80
CA ASP A 146 -2.22 7.31 11.66
C ASP A 146 -2.87 5.98 11.34
N PHE A 147 -2.04 4.96 11.14
CA PHE A 147 -2.45 3.63 10.69
C PHE A 147 -1.82 2.55 11.58
N HIS A 148 -2.64 1.59 12.02
CA HIS A 148 -2.24 0.42 12.79
C HIS A 148 -2.92 -0.81 12.22
N ALA A 149 -2.20 -1.92 12.06
CA ALA A 149 -2.76 -3.15 11.52
C ALA A 149 -1.92 -4.38 11.87
N ARG A 150 -2.40 -5.55 11.46
CA ARG A 150 -1.61 -6.79 11.45
C ARG A 150 -1.27 -7.16 10.01
N PHE A 151 -0.01 -6.98 9.63
CA PHE A 151 0.51 -7.37 8.32
C PHE A 151 0.50 -8.89 8.17
N LEU A 152 -0.16 -9.40 7.12
CA LEU A 152 -0.37 -10.83 6.83
C LEU A 152 -0.99 -11.60 8.02
N ASN A 153 -1.73 -10.93 8.90
CA ASN A 153 -2.25 -11.45 10.17
C ASN A 153 -1.13 -11.99 11.10
N LYS A 154 0.10 -11.53 10.97
CA LYS A 154 1.28 -12.00 11.72
C LYS A 154 1.94 -10.86 12.50
N ALA A 155 2.53 -9.90 11.83
CA ALA A 155 3.31 -8.83 12.44
C ALA A 155 2.48 -7.55 12.66
N PRO A 156 2.65 -6.83 13.78
CA PRO A 156 2.10 -5.50 13.92
C PRO A 156 2.76 -4.57 12.90
N VAL A 157 1.98 -3.64 12.36
CA VAL A 157 2.46 -2.56 11.50
C VAL A 157 1.84 -1.26 11.96
N ASP A 158 2.69 -0.24 12.06
CA ASP A 158 2.32 1.12 12.40
C ASP A 158 2.88 2.06 11.36
N ALA A 159 2.10 3.06 10.97
CA ALA A 159 2.56 4.09 10.05
C ALA A 159 1.86 5.42 10.30
N ARG A 160 2.61 6.50 10.14
CA ARG A 160 2.11 7.87 10.15
C ARG A 160 2.44 8.55 8.84
N LEU A 161 1.39 8.92 8.10
CA LEU A 161 1.50 9.62 6.83
C LEU A 161 1.02 11.06 6.99
N VAL A 162 1.86 12.01 6.63
CA VAL A 162 1.54 13.45 6.59
C VAL A 162 1.56 13.90 5.15
N MET A 163 0.44 14.41 4.68
CA MET A 163 0.26 14.92 3.32
C MET A 163 0.04 16.44 3.37
N LEU A 164 0.80 17.20 2.59
CA LEU A 164 0.62 18.65 2.53
C LEU A 164 -0.54 18.99 1.58
N LEU A 165 -1.60 19.56 2.14
CA LEU A 165 -2.75 20.04 1.40
C LEU A 165 -2.34 21.24 0.53
N LYS A 166 -2.94 21.34 -0.69
CA LYS A 166 -2.69 22.43 -1.64
C LYS A 166 -1.21 22.59 -2.05
N ASP A 167 -0.39 21.57 -1.81
CA ASP A 167 1.00 21.58 -2.27
C ASP A 167 1.08 21.16 -3.75
N PRO A 168 1.66 22.01 -4.63
CA PRO A 168 1.67 21.74 -6.06
C PRO A 168 2.54 20.52 -6.44
N LYS A 169 3.56 20.19 -5.64
CA LYS A 169 4.43 19.03 -5.81
C LYS A 169 3.89 17.78 -5.13
N GLY A 170 2.75 17.87 -4.42
CA GLY A 170 2.16 16.75 -3.70
C GLY A 170 3.04 16.19 -2.58
N ARG A 171 3.80 17.04 -1.89
CA ARG A 171 4.73 16.59 -0.84
C ARG A 171 4.04 15.83 0.28
N PHE A 172 4.71 14.79 0.73
CA PHE A 172 4.29 13.98 1.87
C PHE A 172 5.48 13.42 2.64
N THR A 173 5.25 13.00 3.86
CA THR A 173 6.18 12.16 4.64
C THR A 173 5.43 10.95 5.17
N ILE A 174 6.08 9.80 5.21
CA ILE A 174 5.55 8.62 5.89
C ILE A 174 6.65 7.97 6.72
N ASP A 175 6.37 7.79 7.99
CA ASP A 175 7.21 7.09 8.95
C ASP A 175 6.47 5.86 9.44
N GLY A 176 7.16 4.74 9.63
CA GLY A 176 6.49 3.54 10.10
C GLY A 176 7.43 2.37 10.37
N GLY A 177 6.81 1.27 10.76
CA GLY A 177 7.52 0.04 11.04
C GLY A 177 6.65 -1.20 10.96
N ILE A 178 7.33 -2.34 10.82
CA ILE A 178 6.74 -3.67 10.88
C ILE A 178 7.50 -4.44 11.94
N GLY A 179 6.78 -5.03 12.87
CA GLY A 179 7.35 -5.86 13.92
C GLY A 179 7.86 -7.21 13.42
N SER A 180 8.17 -8.07 14.37
CA SER A 180 8.78 -9.37 14.09
C SER A 180 7.91 -10.26 13.20
N LEU A 181 8.56 -10.91 12.20
CA LEU A 181 7.91 -11.75 11.21
C LEU A 181 8.84 -12.88 10.76
N ASP A 182 8.32 -14.10 10.73
CA ASP A 182 8.97 -15.20 10.02
C ASP A 182 8.94 -14.93 8.51
N VAL A 183 10.11 -14.97 7.86
CA VAL A 183 10.23 -14.62 6.44
C VAL A 183 9.43 -15.55 5.53
N ALA A 184 9.23 -16.82 5.89
CA ALA A 184 8.43 -17.75 5.12
C ALA A 184 6.97 -17.31 4.97
N SER A 185 6.47 -16.46 5.89
CA SER A 185 5.14 -15.84 5.80
C SER A 185 4.99 -14.89 4.60
N LEU A 186 6.11 -14.44 4.02
CA LEU A 186 6.13 -13.58 2.83
C LEU A 186 6.06 -14.37 1.52
N ASN A 187 6.22 -15.70 1.53
CA ASN A 187 6.24 -16.50 0.31
C ASN A 187 4.97 -16.37 -0.56
N PRO A 188 3.75 -16.24 -0.02
CA PRO A 188 2.57 -15.93 -0.84
C PRO A 188 2.67 -14.64 -1.67
N LEU A 189 3.60 -13.76 -1.32
CA LEU A 189 3.93 -12.54 -2.07
C LEU A 189 5.18 -12.74 -2.93
N THR A 190 6.29 -13.22 -2.34
CA THR A 190 7.60 -13.22 -3.00
C THR A 190 7.72 -14.27 -4.10
N GLU A 191 7.12 -15.45 -3.93
CA GLU A 191 7.14 -16.47 -4.96
C GLU A 191 6.44 -16.02 -6.26
N PRO A 192 5.18 -15.56 -6.24
CA PRO A 192 4.53 -15.14 -7.47
C PRO A 192 5.07 -13.82 -8.03
N MET A 193 5.53 -12.90 -7.18
CA MET A 193 5.90 -11.55 -7.62
C MET A 193 7.36 -11.44 -8.02
N ALA A 194 8.26 -12.17 -7.37
CA ALA A 194 9.70 -12.07 -7.55
C ALA A 194 10.37 -13.40 -7.96
N LEU A 195 9.61 -14.51 -8.08
CA LEU A 195 10.14 -15.87 -8.27
C LEU A 195 11.23 -16.19 -7.22
N THR A 196 10.96 -15.80 -5.98
CA THR A 196 11.90 -15.92 -4.87
C THR A 196 11.20 -16.59 -3.70
N ARG A 197 11.82 -17.64 -3.17
CA ARG A 197 11.39 -18.33 -1.95
C ARG A 197 12.29 -17.95 -0.79
N LEU A 198 11.68 -17.55 0.29
CA LEU A 198 12.34 -17.30 1.57
C LEU A 198 12.27 -18.62 2.37
N GLU A 199 13.40 -19.33 2.42
CA GLU A 199 13.49 -20.69 2.98
C GLU A 199 13.47 -20.67 4.50
N LYS A 200 14.26 -19.76 5.08
CA LYS A 200 14.48 -19.62 6.51
C LYS A 200 14.83 -18.17 6.84
N GLY A 201 14.58 -17.78 8.05
CA GLY A 201 14.98 -16.50 8.63
C GLY A 201 13.83 -15.80 9.33
N LYS A 202 14.20 -14.80 10.09
CA LYS A 202 13.26 -13.97 10.84
C LYS A 202 13.62 -12.49 10.65
N ILE A 203 12.63 -11.70 10.29
CA ILE A 203 12.70 -10.25 10.44
C ILE A 203 12.43 -9.98 11.90
N ASP A 204 13.32 -9.26 12.59
CA ASP A 204 13.09 -8.81 13.94
C ASP A 204 12.37 -7.48 13.94
N HIS A 205 12.78 -6.57 13.06
CA HIS A 205 12.12 -5.27 12.88
C HIS A 205 12.46 -4.64 11.53
N LEU A 206 11.49 -3.94 10.97
CA LEU A 206 11.65 -3.04 9.81
C LEU A 206 11.19 -1.65 10.21
N GLN A 207 12.04 -0.64 10.07
CA GLN A 207 11.69 0.78 10.22
C GLN A 207 11.94 1.51 8.93
N PHE A 208 11.12 2.51 8.64
CA PHE A 208 11.30 3.37 7.48
C PHE A 208 10.81 4.79 7.73
N SER A 209 11.48 5.73 7.07
CA SER A 209 11.06 7.11 6.93
C SER A 209 11.22 7.50 5.47
N ILE A 210 10.14 7.96 4.84
CA ILE A 210 10.13 8.31 3.42
C ILE A 210 9.54 9.71 3.27
N ARG A 211 10.23 10.54 2.49
CA ARG A 211 9.74 11.84 2.01
C ARG A 211 9.52 11.73 0.51
N GLY A 212 8.41 12.27 0.03
CA GLY A 212 8.12 12.13 -1.41
C GLY A 212 7.41 13.33 -2.00
N THR A 213 7.46 13.36 -3.31
CA THR A 213 6.79 14.31 -4.19
C THR A 213 6.08 13.56 -5.32
N ASP A 214 5.45 14.28 -6.23
CA ASP A 214 4.94 13.70 -7.49
C ASP A 214 6.02 13.05 -8.37
N SER A 215 7.30 13.32 -8.11
CA SER A 215 8.41 12.88 -8.95
C SER A 215 9.32 11.85 -8.29
N THR A 216 9.56 11.96 -6.98
CA THR A 216 10.57 11.17 -6.27
C THR A 216 10.07 10.69 -4.92
N GLY A 217 10.70 9.62 -4.43
CA GLY A 217 10.64 9.20 -3.05
C GLY A 217 12.05 9.01 -2.50
N ASP A 218 12.38 9.72 -1.42
CA ASP A 218 13.63 9.60 -0.70
C ASP A 218 13.35 8.89 0.62
N GLY A 219 14.04 7.79 0.88
CA GLY A 219 13.76 6.92 2.01
C GLY A 219 15.00 6.57 2.81
N ARG A 220 14.79 6.41 4.10
CA ARG A 220 15.72 5.75 5.02
C ARG A 220 15.06 4.48 5.54
N VAL A 221 15.70 3.33 5.33
CA VAL A 221 15.18 2.02 5.69
C VAL A 221 16.17 1.30 6.58
N ILE A 222 15.71 0.80 7.72
CA ILE A 222 16.47 -0.03 8.65
C ILE A 222 15.77 -1.36 8.77
N LEU A 223 16.46 -2.44 8.35
CA LEU A 223 15.96 -3.80 8.46
C LEU A 223 16.88 -4.62 9.36
N THR A 224 16.33 -5.12 10.46
CA THR A 224 17.01 -6.10 11.33
C THR A 224 16.44 -7.48 11.09
N TYR A 225 17.31 -8.44 10.82
CA TYR A 225 16.94 -9.82 10.49
C TYR A 225 18.06 -10.78 10.79
N ARG A 226 17.75 -12.06 10.87
CA ARG A 226 18.70 -13.15 11.15
C ARG A 226 18.36 -14.42 10.39
N ASP A 227 19.39 -15.23 10.15
CA ASP A 227 19.33 -16.56 9.53
C ASP A 227 18.61 -16.57 8.16
N LEU A 228 18.73 -15.49 7.38
CA LEU A 228 18.06 -15.37 6.11
C LEU A 228 18.66 -16.30 5.05
N LYS A 229 17.82 -17.17 4.51
CA LYS A 229 18.15 -18.04 3.39
C LYS A 229 17.11 -17.85 2.27
N VAL A 230 17.58 -17.58 1.07
CA VAL A 230 16.77 -17.22 -0.08
C VAL A 230 17.11 -18.09 -1.27
N SER A 231 16.08 -18.55 -1.97
CA SER A 231 16.22 -19.36 -3.18
C SER A 231 15.50 -18.71 -4.35
N LEU A 232 16.11 -18.80 -5.52
CA LEU A 232 15.46 -18.41 -6.77
C LEU A 232 14.65 -19.56 -7.32
N LEU A 233 13.48 -19.22 -7.83
CA LEU A 233 12.55 -20.15 -8.45
C LEU A 233 12.56 -19.96 -9.97
N LYS A 234 12.54 -21.06 -10.74
CA LYS A 234 12.42 -21.05 -12.19
C LYS A 234 11.05 -21.59 -12.58
N LYS A 235 10.42 -20.97 -13.55
CA LYS A 235 9.20 -21.48 -14.13
C LYS A 235 9.54 -22.73 -14.95
N ASP A 236 8.90 -23.85 -14.65
CA ASP A 236 9.04 -25.04 -15.45
C ASP A 236 8.45 -24.81 -16.84
N LYS A 237 9.25 -25.05 -17.88
CA LYS A 237 8.83 -24.81 -19.27
C LYS A 237 7.85 -25.86 -19.77
N ASP A 238 7.82 -27.03 -19.14
CA ASP A 238 7.07 -28.20 -19.63
C ASP A 238 5.71 -28.41 -18.97
N SER A 239 5.33 -27.58 -17.97
CA SER A 239 4.01 -27.71 -17.35
C SER A 239 2.92 -27.00 -18.16
N ILE A 240 2.52 -27.61 -19.28
CA ILE A 240 1.29 -27.26 -20.03
C ILE A 240 0.03 -27.63 -19.23
N ARG A 241 0.14 -28.33 -18.11
CA ARG A 241 -0.97 -28.67 -17.23
C ARG A 241 -1.17 -27.60 -16.16
N TYR A 242 -2.36 -27.04 -16.18
CA TYR A 242 -2.92 -26.16 -15.16
C TYR A 242 -3.12 -26.88 -13.83
N ASP A 243 -2.05 -27.31 -13.20
CA ASP A 243 -2.14 -27.75 -11.82
C ASP A 243 -1.98 -26.56 -10.89
N LYS A 244 -2.80 -26.49 -9.85
CA LYS A 244 -2.87 -25.43 -8.84
C LYS A 244 -1.55 -25.17 -8.08
N LYS A 245 -0.46 -25.83 -8.45
CA LYS A 245 0.88 -25.78 -7.86
C LYS A 245 1.98 -25.48 -8.87
N GLY A 246 1.70 -24.83 -9.98
CA GLY A 246 2.63 -24.54 -11.08
C GLY A 246 3.90 -23.74 -10.72
N LEU A 247 4.71 -24.27 -9.86
CA LEU A 247 6.04 -23.86 -9.43
C LEU A 247 6.80 -25.14 -9.03
N VAL A 248 7.88 -25.62 -9.57
CA VAL A 248 9.09 -24.92 -9.86
C VAL A 248 10.25 -25.74 -9.31
N SER A 249 11.27 -25.92 -10.06
CA SER A 249 12.55 -26.39 -9.57
C SER A 249 13.31 -25.22 -8.91
N LEU A 250 13.93 -25.49 -7.77
CA LEU A 250 14.93 -24.63 -7.16
C LEU A 250 16.11 -24.50 -8.12
N VAL A 251 16.47 -23.27 -8.52
CA VAL A 251 17.55 -23.07 -9.52
C VAL A 251 18.87 -22.75 -8.87
N ALA A 252 18.88 -21.95 -7.80
CA ALA A 252 20.09 -21.57 -7.09
C ALA A 252 19.75 -20.95 -5.72
N ASN A 253 20.66 -21.10 -4.77
CA ASN A 253 20.65 -20.28 -3.57
C ASN A 253 21.12 -18.87 -3.95
N LEU A 254 20.33 -17.87 -3.63
CA LEU A 254 20.74 -16.47 -3.80
C LEU A 254 21.72 -16.11 -2.68
N VAL A 255 22.89 -15.58 -3.05
CA VAL A 255 23.83 -15.06 -2.08
C VAL A 255 23.29 -13.74 -1.54
N VAL A 256 22.77 -13.79 -0.34
CA VAL A 256 22.33 -12.62 0.43
C VAL A 256 23.08 -12.59 1.75
N LYS A 257 23.13 -11.43 2.40
CA LYS A 257 23.63 -11.35 3.77
C LYS A 257 22.72 -12.18 4.66
N ASN A 258 23.31 -13.10 5.44
CA ASN A 258 22.54 -14.01 6.29
C ASN A 258 21.83 -13.26 7.42
N SER A 259 22.49 -12.27 8.02
CA SER A 259 21.96 -11.52 9.15
C SER A 259 22.39 -10.05 9.09
N SER A 260 21.58 -9.17 9.64
CA SER A 260 21.98 -7.82 10.00
C SER A 260 22.89 -7.86 11.23
N ARG A 261 23.66 -6.79 11.47
CA ARG A 261 24.42 -6.62 12.71
C ARG A 261 23.45 -6.11 13.80
N PRO A 262 23.17 -6.87 14.87
CA PRO A 262 22.20 -6.46 15.88
C PRO A 262 22.59 -5.16 16.59
N ASP A 263 23.89 -4.99 16.89
CA ASP A 263 24.41 -3.87 17.68
C ASP A 263 24.57 -2.57 16.89
N ASN A 264 24.55 -2.66 15.56
CA ASN A 264 24.64 -1.50 14.68
C ASN A 264 23.87 -1.77 13.38
N PRO A 265 22.53 -1.69 13.39
CA PRO A 265 21.72 -1.90 12.20
C PRO A 265 22.00 -0.80 11.18
N ARG A 266 22.41 -1.21 9.98
CA ARG A 266 22.68 -0.27 8.90
C ARG A 266 21.38 0.34 8.40
N ALA A 267 21.36 1.66 8.27
CA ALA A 267 20.33 2.38 7.57
C ALA A 267 20.71 2.48 6.08
N GLU A 268 19.80 2.08 5.20
CA GLU A 268 19.95 2.27 3.76
C GLU A 268 19.22 3.54 3.33
N GLU A 269 19.97 4.45 2.71
CA GLU A 269 19.43 5.70 2.16
C GLU A 269 19.04 5.43 0.69
N VAL A 270 17.77 5.64 0.36
CA VAL A 270 17.19 5.27 -0.93
C VAL A 270 16.68 6.49 -1.66
N HIS A 271 17.00 6.59 -2.92
CA HIS A 271 16.36 7.50 -3.87
C HIS A 271 15.63 6.70 -4.93
N PHE A 272 14.34 6.96 -5.11
CA PHE A 272 13.51 6.30 -6.12
C PHE A 272 12.81 7.31 -7.02
N GLN A 273 13.11 7.26 -8.32
CA GLN A 273 12.42 8.05 -9.34
C GLN A 273 11.06 7.43 -9.64
N ARG A 274 9.98 8.20 -9.47
CA ARG A 274 8.62 7.74 -9.72
C ARG A 274 8.37 7.44 -11.18
N LEU A 275 7.72 6.33 -11.44
CA LEU A 275 7.08 6.09 -12.73
C LEU A 275 5.74 6.84 -12.76
N VAL A 276 5.62 7.84 -13.64
CA VAL A 276 4.50 8.81 -13.65
C VAL A 276 3.11 8.17 -13.83
N ASN A 277 3.04 6.98 -14.41
CA ASN A 277 1.79 6.22 -14.58
C ASN A 277 1.46 5.30 -13.40
N LYS A 278 2.28 5.28 -12.34
CA LYS A 278 2.04 4.47 -11.14
C LYS A 278 1.39 5.27 -10.02
N SER A 279 0.71 4.56 -9.11
CA SER A 279 -0.02 5.18 -8.01
C SER A 279 0.89 5.75 -6.91
N PHE A 280 0.31 6.56 -6.02
CA PHE A 280 0.92 7.04 -4.78
C PHE A 280 1.52 5.90 -3.95
N PHE A 281 0.73 4.86 -3.69
CA PHE A 281 1.18 3.71 -2.91
C PHE A 281 2.30 2.91 -3.59
N ASN A 282 2.34 2.90 -4.93
CA ASN A 282 3.44 2.27 -5.65
C ASN A 282 4.77 3.01 -5.41
N LEU A 283 4.76 4.34 -5.35
CA LEU A 283 5.95 5.12 -5.00
C LEU A 283 6.47 4.75 -3.60
N ILE A 284 5.60 4.79 -2.60
CA ILE A 284 5.96 4.42 -1.21
C ILE A 284 6.52 2.99 -1.17
N TRP A 285 5.80 2.05 -1.76
CA TRP A 285 6.20 0.63 -1.79
C TRP A 285 7.56 0.43 -2.47
N LYS A 286 7.78 1.07 -3.63
CA LYS A 286 9.04 0.92 -4.37
C LYS A 286 10.22 1.54 -3.64
N THR A 287 10.05 2.70 -3.03
CA THR A 287 11.08 3.32 -2.18
C THR A 287 11.44 2.39 -1.02
N LEU A 288 10.43 1.91 -0.27
CA LEU A 288 10.65 0.98 0.85
C LEU A 288 11.34 -0.31 0.38
N PHE A 289 10.83 -0.93 -0.68
CA PHE A 289 11.34 -2.22 -1.16
C PHE A 289 12.77 -2.13 -1.71
N THR A 290 13.16 -0.99 -2.28
CA THR A 290 14.56 -0.75 -2.68
C THR A 290 15.48 -0.80 -1.47
N GLY A 291 15.14 -0.11 -0.37
CA GLY A 291 15.95 -0.16 0.86
C GLY A 291 15.99 -1.55 1.51
N VAL A 292 14.87 -2.29 1.49
CA VAL A 292 14.85 -3.69 1.95
C VAL A 292 15.81 -4.56 1.14
N LYS A 293 15.83 -4.42 -0.20
CA LYS A 293 16.75 -5.16 -1.07
C LYS A 293 18.21 -4.84 -0.75
N GLU A 294 18.54 -3.55 -0.63
CA GLU A 294 19.89 -3.10 -0.31
C GLU A 294 20.35 -3.62 1.07
N SER A 295 19.47 -3.63 2.06
CA SER A 295 19.75 -4.16 3.41
C SER A 295 20.19 -5.62 3.37
N VAL A 296 19.60 -6.44 2.49
CA VAL A 296 19.98 -7.85 2.34
C VAL A 296 21.07 -8.09 1.30
N GLY A 297 21.64 -7.02 0.72
CA GLY A 297 22.74 -7.09 -0.24
C GLY A 297 22.31 -7.41 -1.67
N MET A 298 21.03 -7.29 -2.00
CA MET A 298 20.51 -7.40 -3.36
C MET A 298 20.58 -6.02 -4.05
N LYS A 299 21.26 -5.92 -5.16
CA LYS A 299 21.28 -4.73 -6.02
C LYS A 299 20.16 -4.74 -7.06
#